data_6fc0f219d874883aad686c037cdedec1
#
_entry.id   6fc0f219d874883aad686c037cdedec1
#
_cell.length_a   1.000
_cell.length_b   1.000
_cell.length_c   1.000
_cell.angle_alpha   90.00
_cell.angle_beta   90.00
_cell.angle_gamma   90.00
#
_symmetry.space_group_name_H-M   'P 1'
#
loop_
_entity.id
_entity.type
_entity.pdbx_description
1 polymer ?
#
loop_
_entity_poly.entity_id
_entity_poly.type
_entity_poly.pdbx_seq_one_letter_code
_entity_poly.pdbx_strand_id
1 'polypeptide(L)'
;MQDAALFYAEKAKQPELTIPEHFVLGTVHRAENTDNPERLMGIFSALENISETWPVVLPLHPRTRGKLIALNYDFSNSKICFIDPVGYLEMVWLLKNCKMVMTDSGGLQKEAYFFGKYCVTMRNETEWVELVENGFNLLAGSDHDRILQSVKELQEKGQACFENRLYGKGDAGEKVLKVLQTA
;
A
#
# COMPACT_ATOMS: atom_id res chain seq x y z
N MET A 1 -12.28 -0.80 -11.12
CA MET A 1 -10.96 -1.08 -10.50
C MET A 1 -10.71 -2.58 -10.35
N GLN A 2 -11.61 -3.35 -9.71
CA GLN A 2 -11.36 -4.79 -9.48
C GLN A 2 -11.15 -5.58 -10.76
N ASP A 3 -11.99 -5.40 -11.79
CA ASP A 3 -11.85 -6.03 -13.11
C ASP A 3 -10.46 -5.79 -13.70
N ALA A 4 -10.00 -4.52 -13.65
CA ALA A 4 -8.67 -4.16 -14.14
C ALA A 4 -7.57 -4.82 -13.30
N ALA A 5 -7.68 -4.78 -11.96
CA ALA A 5 -6.69 -5.39 -11.08
C ALA A 5 -6.56 -6.90 -11.34
N LEU A 6 -7.67 -7.62 -11.49
CA LEU A 6 -7.68 -9.06 -11.80
C LEU A 6 -7.13 -9.35 -13.20
N PHE A 7 -7.50 -8.55 -14.20
CA PHE A 7 -6.99 -8.70 -15.57
C PHE A 7 -5.48 -8.51 -15.65
N TYR A 8 -4.94 -7.50 -14.95
CA TYR A 8 -3.51 -7.24 -14.93
C TYR A 8 -2.73 -8.15 -13.96
N ALA A 9 -3.42 -8.82 -13.02
CA ALA A 9 -2.78 -9.77 -12.11
C ALA A 9 -2.06 -10.91 -12.83
N GLU A 10 -2.58 -11.36 -13.98
CA GLU A 10 -1.98 -12.40 -14.83
C GLU A 10 -0.77 -11.88 -15.63
N LYS A 11 -0.70 -10.56 -15.82
CA LYS A 11 0.35 -9.86 -16.57
C LYS A 11 1.38 -9.21 -15.64
N ALA A 12 1.28 -9.45 -14.34
CA ALA A 12 2.19 -8.88 -13.36
C ALA A 12 3.64 -9.24 -13.68
N LYS A 13 4.53 -8.24 -13.60
CA LYS A 13 5.93 -8.38 -13.96
C LYS A 13 6.79 -8.04 -12.74
N GLN A 14 7.70 -8.93 -12.37
CA GLN A 14 8.66 -8.65 -11.30
C GLN A 14 9.54 -7.45 -11.71
N PRO A 15 9.76 -6.47 -10.81
CA PRO A 15 10.76 -5.44 -11.03
C PRO A 15 12.16 -6.05 -11.29
N GLU A 16 12.96 -5.42 -12.16
CA GLU A 16 14.32 -5.87 -12.47
C GLU A 16 15.31 -5.57 -11.33
N LEU A 17 14.91 -5.92 -10.11
CA LEU A 17 15.65 -5.66 -8.88
C LEU A 17 15.51 -6.86 -7.95
N THR A 18 16.49 -7.03 -7.05
CA THR A 18 16.37 -8.02 -5.98
C THR A 18 15.38 -7.52 -4.93
N ILE A 19 14.21 -8.15 -4.88
CA ILE A 19 13.17 -7.88 -3.88
C ILE A 19 13.23 -8.97 -2.81
N PRO A 20 13.19 -8.62 -1.51
CA PRO A 20 13.10 -9.61 -0.43
C PRO A 20 11.89 -10.54 -0.61
N GLU A 21 12.02 -11.81 -0.26
CA GLU A 21 10.94 -12.80 -0.39
C GLU A 21 9.72 -12.45 0.47
N HIS A 22 9.96 -11.91 1.68
CA HIS A 22 8.93 -11.47 2.61
C HIS A 22 9.12 -9.99 2.90
N PHE A 23 8.20 -9.16 2.45
CA PHE A 23 8.29 -7.71 2.61
C PHE A 23 6.94 -7.06 2.85
N VAL A 24 6.99 -5.86 3.39
CA VAL A 24 5.87 -4.90 3.45
C VAL A 24 6.03 -3.92 2.29
N LEU A 25 4.96 -3.69 1.54
CA LEU A 25 4.95 -2.69 0.47
C LEU A 25 4.58 -1.33 1.04
N GLY A 26 5.50 -0.37 0.98
CA GLY A 26 5.27 1.01 1.39
C GLY A 26 5.06 1.96 0.21
N THR A 27 4.12 2.92 0.31
CA THR A 27 4.05 4.07 -0.60
C THR A 27 3.67 5.34 0.15
N VAL A 28 4.39 6.44 -0.09
CA VAL A 28 4.15 7.75 0.54
C VAL A 28 4.34 8.85 -0.50
N HIS A 29 3.25 9.53 -0.87
CA HIS A 29 3.32 10.58 -1.92
C HIS A 29 2.23 11.65 -1.80
N ARG A 30 1.26 11.52 -0.91
CA ARG A 30 0.21 12.53 -0.72
C ARG A 30 0.78 13.84 -0.17
N ALA A 31 0.29 14.96 -0.71
CA ALA A 31 0.69 16.30 -0.30
C ALA A 31 0.50 16.51 1.21
N GLU A 32 -0.60 16.01 1.76
CA GLU A 32 -0.90 16.06 3.19
C GLU A 32 0.27 15.55 4.07
N ASN A 33 0.94 14.49 3.64
CA ASN A 33 2.08 13.92 4.35
C ASN A 33 3.40 14.57 3.92
N THR A 34 3.61 14.71 2.60
CA THR A 34 4.91 15.15 2.06
C THR A 34 5.18 16.64 2.27
N ASP A 35 4.15 17.49 2.41
CA ASP A 35 4.33 18.92 2.61
C ASP A 35 4.41 19.31 4.10
N ASN A 36 4.17 18.37 5.01
CA ASN A 36 4.36 18.57 6.44
C ASN A 36 5.57 17.76 6.93
N PRO A 37 6.66 18.43 7.35
CA PRO A 37 7.89 17.76 7.82
C PRO A 37 7.66 16.78 8.97
N GLU A 38 6.85 17.14 9.97
CA GLU A 38 6.60 16.31 11.15
C GLU A 38 5.85 15.02 10.75
N ARG A 39 4.84 15.15 9.90
CA ARG A 39 4.09 14.00 9.37
C ARG A 39 4.99 13.06 8.56
N LEU A 40 5.79 13.64 7.65
CA LEU A 40 6.68 12.87 6.80
C LEU A 40 7.71 12.12 7.64
N MET A 41 8.36 12.79 8.58
CA MET A 41 9.38 12.18 9.44
C MET A 41 8.78 11.16 10.40
N GLY A 42 7.58 11.37 10.94
CA GLY A 42 6.86 10.39 11.76
C GLY A 42 6.60 9.10 10.99
N ILE A 43 6.11 9.21 9.75
CA ILE A 43 5.90 8.05 8.87
C ILE A 43 7.24 7.33 8.60
N PHE A 44 8.28 8.05 8.18
CA PHE A 44 9.56 7.43 7.84
C PHE A 44 10.26 6.81 9.04
N SER A 45 10.16 7.42 10.22
CA SER A 45 10.65 6.82 11.48
C SER A 45 9.94 5.50 11.80
N ALA A 46 8.63 5.40 11.58
CA ALA A 46 7.90 4.16 11.75
C ALA A 46 8.32 3.10 10.73
N LEU A 47 8.48 3.48 9.44
CA LEU A 47 8.95 2.57 8.39
C LEU A 47 10.35 2.03 8.68
N GLU A 48 11.27 2.84 9.23
CA GLU A 48 12.60 2.39 9.66
C GLU A 48 12.50 1.33 10.77
N ASN A 49 11.71 1.58 11.80
CA ASN A 49 11.52 0.61 12.88
C ASN A 49 10.91 -0.70 12.39
N ILE A 50 9.95 -0.63 11.48
CA ILE A 50 9.35 -1.83 10.88
C ILE A 50 10.40 -2.58 10.04
N SER A 51 11.26 -1.85 9.32
CA SER A 51 12.32 -2.43 8.49
C SER A 51 13.37 -3.21 9.27
N GLU A 52 13.42 -3.06 10.60
CA GLU A 52 14.30 -3.86 11.46
C GLU A 52 13.87 -5.32 11.55
N THR A 53 12.57 -5.58 11.41
CA THR A 53 11.99 -6.92 11.55
C THR A 53 11.40 -7.45 10.24
N TRP A 54 10.80 -6.58 9.45
CA TRP A 54 10.19 -6.89 8.16
C TRP A 54 10.70 -5.93 7.10
N PRO A 55 11.41 -6.40 6.08
CA PRO A 55 11.87 -5.53 4.99
C PRO A 55 10.72 -4.70 4.43
N VAL A 56 10.89 -3.39 4.40
CA VAL A 56 9.96 -2.48 3.74
C VAL A 56 10.49 -2.15 2.36
N VAL A 57 9.77 -2.53 1.31
CA VAL A 57 10.06 -2.14 -0.07
C VAL A 57 9.23 -0.90 -0.40
N LEU A 58 9.90 0.17 -0.79
CA LEU A 58 9.26 1.47 -1.00
C LEU A 58 9.65 2.05 -2.37
N PRO A 59 8.78 1.94 -3.39
CA PRO A 59 8.91 2.71 -4.62
C PRO A 59 8.87 4.21 -4.28
N LEU A 60 10.01 4.88 -4.38
CA LEU A 60 10.17 6.23 -3.87
C LEU A 60 9.82 7.28 -4.91
N HIS A 61 8.66 7.89 -4.74
CA HIS A 61 8.19 8.97 -5.62
C HIS A 61 9.17 10.17 -5.61
N PRO A 62 9.50 10.79 -6.76
CA PRO A 62 10.46 11.90 -6.83
C PRO A 62 10.14 13.07 -5.89
N ARG A 63 8.85 13.41 -5.73
CA ARG A 63 8.43 14.45 -4.78
C ARG A 63 8.82 14.09 -3.34
N THR A 64 8.55 12.87 -2.91
CA THR A 64 8.87 12.39 -1.56
C THR A 64 10.38 12.36 -1.35
N ARG A 65 11.14 11.89 -2.34
CA ARG A 65 12.62 11.93 -2.32
C ARG A 65 13.14 13.35 -2.11
N GLY A 66 12.63 14.32 -2.89
CA GLY A 66 13.04 15.72 -2.76
C GLY A 66 12.74 16.30 -1.39
N LYS A 67 11.60 15.98 -0.78
CA LYS A 67 11.23 16.41 0.58
C LYS A 67 12.13 15.79 1.64
N LEU A 68 12.43 14.50 1.54
CA LEU A 68 13.34 13.82 2.47
C LEU A 68 14.76 14.40 2.40
N ILE A 69 15.28 14.68 1.19
CA ILE A 69 16.58 15.35 1.01
C ILE A 69 16.58 16.72 1.71
N ALA A 70 15.53 17.51 1.53
CA ALA A 70 15.40 18.82 2.16
C ALA A 70 15.34 18.75 3.69
N LEU A 71 14.93 17.62 4.26
CA LEU A 71 14.92 17.35 5.70
C LEU A 71 16.18 16.63 6.19
N ASN A 72 17.21 16.51 5.36
CA ASN A 72 18.47 15.82 5.66
C ASN A 72 18.26 14.36 6.10
N TYR A 73 17.28 13.65 5.50
CA TYR A 73 17.06 12.24 5.78
C TYR A 73 18.26 11.41 5.32
N ASP A 74 18.77 10.55 6.20
CA ASP A 74 19.95 9.74 5.93
C ASP A 74 19.60 8.44 5.18
N PHE A 75 19.59 8.51 3.86
CA PHE A 75 19.37 7.35 3.01
C PHE A 75 20.45 6.27 3.11
N SER A 76 21.66 6.65 3.52
CA SER A 76 22.81 5.72 3.56
C SER A 76 22.75 4.74 4.72
N ASN A 77 22.12 5.15 5.83
CA ASN A 77 21.91 4.33 7.01
C ASN A 77 20.48 3.76 7.10
N SER A 78 19.62 4.04 6.11
CA SER A 78 18.26 3.54 6.09
C SER A 78 18.20 2.03 5.87
N LYS A 79 17.30 1.36 6.59
CA LYS A 79 16.98 -0.06 6.41
C LYS A 79 15.84 -0.29 5.41
N ILE A 80 15.19 0.78 4.97
CA ILE A 80 14.14 0.72 3.95
C ILE A 80 14.76 0.38 2.59
N CYS A 81 14.22 -0.61 1.91
CA CYS A 81 14.58 -0.94 0.53
C CYS A 81 13.92 0.06 -0.43
N PHE A 82 14.58 1.19 -0.66
CA PHE A 82 14.13 2.16 -1.66
C PHE A 82 14.37 1.63 -3.06
N ILE A 83 13.33 1.68 -3.88
CA ILE A 83 13.42 1.37 -5.30
C ILE A 83 12.93 2.57 -6.11
N ASP A 84 13.30 2.64 -7.38
CA ASP A 84 12.77 3.66 -8.27
C ASP A 84 11.25 3.47 -8.49
N PRO A 85 10.53 4.53 -8.89
CA PRO A 85 9.12 4.40 -9.23
C PRO A 85 8.90 3.30 -10.27
N VAL A 86 7.97 2.40 -10.00
CA VAL A 86 7.67 1.25 -10.84
C VAL A 86 6.42 1.48 -11.69
N GLY A 87 6.33 0.77 -12.81
CA GLY A 87 5.12 0.74 -13.63
C GLY A 87 3.99 -0.06 -12.97
N TYR A 88 2.77 0.05 -13.55
CA TYR A 88 1.58 -0.59 -12.96
C TYR A 88 1.72 -2.11 -12.85
N LEU A 89 2.27 -2.78 -13.87
CA LEU A 89 2.43 -4.25 -13.84
C LEU A 89 3.41 -4.72 -12.75
N GLU A 90 4.44 -3.93 -12.49
CA GLU A 90 5.39 -4.17 -11.41
C GLU A 90 4.76 -3.88 -10.05
N MET A 91 3.97 -2.81 -9.93
CA MET A 91 3.21 -2.53 -8.71
C MET A 91 2.23 -3.66 -8.38
N VAL A 92 1.54 -4.20 -9.37
CA VAL A 92 0.67 -5.38 -9.21
C VAL A 92 1.47 -6.59 -8.74
N TRP A 93 2.69 -6.80 -9.25
CA TRP A 93 3.56 -7.87 -8.77
C TRP A 93 3.94 -7.67 -7.30
N LEU A 94 4.33 -6.46 -6.91
CA LEU A 94 4.66 -6.13 -5.52
C LEU A 94 3.46 -6.37 -4.60
N LEU A 95 2.26 -5.92 -4.99
CA LEU A 95 1.01 -6.16 -4.25
C LEU A 95 0.70 -7.64 -4.07
N LYS A 96 0.87 -8.46 -5.10
CA LYS A 96 0.63 -9.91 -5.02
C LYS A 96 1.58 -10.59 -4.03
N ASN A 97 2.83 -10.14 -3.96
CA ASN A 97 3.89 -10.82 -3.24
C ASN A 97 4.19 -10.24 -1.85
N CYS A 98 3.76 -9.01 -1.55
CA CYS A 98 3.93 -8.44 -0.21
C CYS A 98 3.12 -9.18 0.86
N LYS A 99 3.51 -9.02 2.12
CA LYS A 99 2.76 -9.52 3.28
C LYS A 99 1.66 -8.55 3.69
N MET A 100 1.92 -7.26 3.57
CA MET A 100 1.04 -6.17 4.00
C MET A 100 1.34 -4.92 3.16
N VAL A 101 0.38 -4.02 3.08
CA VAL A 101 0.53 -2.72 2.43
C VAL A 101 0.50 -1.61 3.47
N MET A 102 1.37 -0.62 3.31
CA MET A 102 1.37 0.63 4.09
C MET A 102 1.32 1.80 3.11
N THR A 103 0.22 2.56 3.10
CA THR A 103 0.04 3.56 2.03
C THR A 103 -0.77 4.77 2.47
N ASP A 104 -0.50 5.90 1.82
CA ASP A 104 -1.36 7.08 1.82
C ASP A 104 -2.21 7.20 0.53
N SER A 105 -2.09 6.25 -0.40
CA SER A 105 -2.83 6.22 -1.66
C SER A 105 -4.22 5.61 -1.49
N GLY A 106 -5.27 6.34 -1.88
CA GLY A 106 -6.64 5.81 -1.88
C GLY A 106 -6.81 4.61 -2.83
N GLY A 107 -6.21 4.65 -4.01
CA GLY A 107 -6.27 3.54 -4.98
C GLY A 107 -5.63 2.27 -4.45
N LEU A 108 -4.44 2.40 -3.87
CA LEU A 108 -3.67 1.25 -3.39
C LEU A 108 -4.34 0.54 -2.20
N GLN A 109 -5.10 1.25 -1.36
CA GLN A 109 -5.92 0.65 -0.30
C GLN A 109 -6.91 -0.38 -0.86
N LYS A 110 -7.62 -0.02 -1.95
CA LYS A 110 -8.55 -0.93 -2.63
C LYS A 110 -7.84 -2.08 -3.32
N GLU A 111 -6.73 -1.79 -3.98
CA GLU A 111 -5.94 -2.82 -4.65
C GLU A 111 -5.34 -3.81 -3.65
N ALA A 112 -4.88 -3.36 -2.48
CA ALA A 112 -4.46 -4.24 -1.39
C ALA A 112 -5.56 -5.25 -1.04
N TYR A 113 -6.79 -4.78 -0.86
CA TYR A 113 -7.94 -5.64 -0.62
C TYR A 113 -8.19 -6.64 -1.77
N PHE A 114 -8.10 -6.22 -3.03
CA PHE A 114 -8.30 -7.12 -4.18
C PHE A 114 -7.27 -8.25 -4.24
N PHE A 115 -6.06 -7.99 -3.74
CA PHE A 115 -4.98 -8.99 -3.66
C PHE A 115 -4.90 -9.70 -2.31
N GLY A 116 -5.93 -9.56 -1.45
CA GLY A 116 -5.98 -10.25 -0.17
C GLY A 116 -4.91 -9.79 0.82
N LYS A 117 -4.59 -8.48 0.81
CA LYS A 117 -3.58 -7.89 1.71
C LYS A 117 -4.24 -6.94 2.69
N TYR A 118 -3.85 -7.05 3.96
CA TYR A 118 -4.13 -6.02 4.94
C TYR A 118 -3.42 -4.72 4.59
N CYS A 119 -4.02 -3.60 5.02
CA CYS A 119 -3.48 -2.28 4.74
C CYS A 119 -3.44 -1.42 6.00
N VAL A 120 -2.28 -0.81 6.27
CA VAL A 120 -2.16 0.33 7.18
C VAL A 120 -2.25 1.61 6.35
N THR A 121 -3.30 2.38 6.57
CA THR A 121 -3.55 3.63 5.86
C THR A 121 -2.92 4.78 6.65
N MET A 122 -1.86 5.36 6.08
CA MET A 122 -1.11 6.48 6.68
C MET A 122 -1.81 7.82 6.40
N ARG A 123 -3.10 7.87 6.73
CA ARG A 123 -4.00 9.03 6.65
C ARG A 123 -4.93 9.03 7.86
N ASN A 124 -5.48 10.20 8.19
CA ASN A 124 -6.48 10.33 9.26
C ASN A 124 -7.88 9.89 8.84
N GLU A 125 -8.13 9.83 7.53
CA GLU A 125 -9.41 9.46 6.93
C GLU A 125 -9.21 8.64 5.65
N THR A 126 -10.26 7.99 5.20
CA THR A 126 -10.28 7.26 3.93
C THR A 126 -11.65 7.39 3.25
N GLU A 127 -11.63 7.30 1.94
CA GLU A 127 -12.83 7.18 1.11
C GLU A 127 -13.45 5.77 1.17
N TRP A 128 -12.71 4.79 1.72
CA TRP A 128 -13.08 3.37 1.74
C TRP A 128 -13.42 2.91 3.16
N VAL A 129 -14.49 3.49 3.72
CA VAL A 129 -14.95 3.24 5.11
C VAL A 129 -15.24 1.77 5.34
N GLU A 130 -15.79 1.09 4.32
CA GLU A 130 -16.11 -0.32 4.35
C GLU A 130 -14.89 -1.23 4.56
N LEU A 131 -13.70 -0.82 4.10
CA LEU A 131 -12.47 -1.57 4.36
C LEU A 131 -12.04 -1.47 5.82
N VAL A 132 -12.28 -0.32 6.45
CA VAL A 132 -12.00 -0.10 7.88
C VAL A 132 -13.00 -0.84 8.75
N GLU A 133 -14.30 -0.70 8.47
CA GLU A 133 -15.38 -1.35 9.21
C GLU A 133 -15.28 -2.88 9.20
N ASN A 134 -14.77 -3.45 8.10
CA ASN A 134 -14.54 -4.89 8.00
C ASN A 134 -13.12 -5.33 8.46
N GLY A 135 -12.30 -4.41 8.97
CA GLY A 135 -11.01 -4.69 9.56
C GLY A 135 -9.90 -5.08 8.57
N PHE A 136 -10.07 -4.75 7.28
CA PHE A 136 -9.05 -4.95 6.25
C PHE A 136 -8.03 -3.81 6.20
N ASN A 137 -8.46 -2.59 6.58
CA ASN A 137 -7.61 -1.42 6.72
C ASN A 137 -7.62 -0.89 8.15
N LEU A 138 -6.48 -0.38 8.62
CA LEU A 138 -6.37 0.40 9.84
C LEU A 138 -5.90 1.83 9.51
N LEU A 139 -6.61 2.83 10.03
CA LEU A 139 -6.23 4.23 9.90
C LEU A 139 -5.21 4.60 10.98
N ALA A 140 -3.97 4.76 10.59
CA ALA A 140 -2.87 5.09 11.50
C ALA A 140 -2.48 6.57 11.51
N GLY A 141 -2.89 7.34 10.48
CA GLY A 141 -2.41 8.70 10.31
C GLY A 141 -0.91 8.73 9.99
N SER A 142 -0.24 9.73 10.50
CA SER A 142 1.22 9.90 10.38
C SER A 142 1.95 9.73 11.71
N ASP A 143 1.24 9.29 12.73
CA ASP A 143 1.79 9.08 14.06
C ASP A 143 2.61 7.79 14.10
N HIS A 144 3.85 7.90 14.53
CA HIS A 144 4.81 6.80 14.58
C HIS A 144 4.27 5.59 15.37
N ASP A 145 3.80 5.82 16.60
CA ASP A 145 3.41 4.73 17.49
C ASP A 145 2.12 4.05 17.02
N ARG A 146 1.18 4.83 16.49
CA ARG A 146 -0.05 4.30 15.89
C ARG A 146 0.24 3.44 14.66
N ILE A 147 1.20 3.83 13.84
CA ILE A 147 1.63 3.02 12.68
C ILE A 147 2.19 1.69 13.16
N LEU A 148 3.11 1.70 14.14
CA LEU A 148 3.69 0.47 14.70
C LEU A 148 2.63 -0.42 15.34
N GLN A 149 1.72 0.15 16.11
CA GLN A 149 0.61 -0.58 16.73
C GLN A 149 -0.31 -1.21 15.67
N SER A 150 -0.64 -0.48 14.61
CA SER A 150 -1.49 -0.99 13.52
C SER A 150 -0.83 -2.15 12.79
N VAL A 151 0.48 -2.08 12.51
CA VAL A 151 1.22 -3.18 11.91
C VAL A 151 1.19 -4.42 12.80
N LYS A 152 1.45 -4.26 14.10
CA LYS A 152 1.41 -5.35 15.07
C LYS A 152 0.02 -6.00 15.15
N GLU A 153 -1.04 -5.20 15.22
CA GLU A 153 -2.41 -5.70 15.23
C GLU A 153 -2.74 -6.54 14.00
N LEU A 154 -2.35 -6.07 12.80
CA LEU A 154 -2.60 -6.81 11.57
C LEU A 154 -1.74 -8.08 11.44
N GLN A 155 -0.53 -8.08 12.00
CA GLN A 155 0.31 -9.29 12.09
C GLN A 155 -0.33 -10.35 12.97
N GLU A 156 -0.90 -9.96 14.11
CA GLU A 156 -1.56 -10.88 15.06
C GLU A 156 -2.85 -11.49 14.49
N LYS A 157 -3.54 -10.79 13.56
CA LYS A 157 -4.70 -11.33 12.82
C LYS A 157 -4.36 -12.51 11.92
N GLY A 158 -3.07 -12.69 11.58
CA GLY A 158 -2.61 -13.76 10.70
C GLY A 158 -3.10 -13.61 9.26
N GLN A 159 -3.33 -14.75 8.58
CA GLN A 159 -3.77 -14.73 7.20
C GLN A 159 -5.23 -14.26 7.11
N ALA A 160 -5.46 -13.20 6.36
CA ALA A 160 -6.78 -12.63 6.23
C ALA A 160 -7.72 -13.54 5.44
N CYS A 161 -8.93 -13.72 5.96
CA CYS A 161 -10.02 -14.30 5.21
C CYS A 161 -10.77 -13.17 4.47
N PHE A 162 -10.50 -13.04 3.17
CA PHE A 162 -11.13 -12.04 2.29
C PHE A 162 -12.39 -12.61 1.62
N GLU A 163 -13.18 -13.39 2.34
CA GLU A 163 -14.42 -14.01 1.82
C GLU A 163 -15.52 -12.97 1.54
N ASN A 164 -15.51 -11.86 2.27
CA ASN A 164 -16.45 -10.76 2.06
C ASN A 164 -16.12 -10.01 0.76
N ARG A 165 -16.93 -10.20 -0.24
CA ARG A 165 -16.76 -9.56 -1.56
C ARG A 165 -17.36 -8.15 -1.57
N LEU A 166 -16.73 -7.20 -0.88
CA LEU A 166 -17.20 -5.83 -0.75
C LEU A 166 -17.42 -5.11 -2.10
N TYR A 167 -16.65 -5.48 -3.12
CA TYR A 167 -16.67 -4.80 -4.42
C TYR A 167 -17.10 -5.71 -5.59
N GLY A 168 -17.74 -6.85 -5.29
CA GLY A 168 -18.24 -7.77 -6.32
C GLY A 168 -17.24 -8.85 -6.72
N LYS A 169 -17.29 -9.29 -7.98
CA LYS A 169 -16.53 -10.46 -8.47
C LYS A 169 -15.54 -10.12 -9.59
N GLY A 170 -15.39 -8.84 -9.96
CA GLY A 170 -14.57 -8.43 -11.10
C GLY A 170 -15.28 -8.66 -12.45
N ASP A 171 -16.60 -8.59 -12.47
CA ASP A 171 -17.48 -8.82 -13.64
C ASP A 171 -18.29 -7.57 -14.03
N ALA A 172 -17.87 -6.39 -13.57
CA ALA A 172 -18.60 -5.15 -13.84
C ALA A 172 -18.62 -4.80 -15.33
N GLY A 173 -17.51 -5.02 -16.05
CA GLY A 173 -17.44 -4.80 -17.49
C GLY A 173 -18.44 -5.65 -18.27
N GLU A 174 -18.57 -6.93 -17.94
CA GLU A 174 -19.54 -7.84 -18.57
C GLU A 174 -21.00 -7.41 -18.30
N LYS A 175 -21.29 -6.99 -17.06
CA LYS A 175 -22.61 -6.49 -16.68
C LYS A 175 -22.99 -5.22 -17.45
N VAL A 176 -22.06 -4.27 -17.56
CA VAL A 176 -22.26 -3.05 -18.36
C VAL A 176 -22.53 -3.39 -19.82
N LEU A 177 -21.73 -4.29 -20.41
CA LEU A 177 -21.93 -4.71 -21.81
C LEU A 177 -23.29 -5.33 -22.03
N LYS A 178 -23.76 -6.21 -21.13
CA LYS A 178 -25.11 -6.82 -21.23
C LYS A 178 -26.20 -5.75 -21.22
N VAL A 179 -26.12 -4.76 -20.34
CA VAL A 179 -27.13 -3.67 -20.28
C VAL A 179 -27.13 -2.89 -21.58
N LEU A 180 -25.97 -2.55 -22.13
CA LEU A 180 -25.87 -1.78 -23.39
C LEU A 180 -26.35 -2.57 -24.63
N GLN A 181 -26.28 -3.91 -24.62
CA GLN A 181 -26.77 -4.76 -25.69
C GLN A 181 -28.29 -4.98 -25.65
N THR A 182 -28.93 -4.73 -24.52
CA THR A 182 -30.38 -4.92 -24.31
C THR A 182 -31.15 -3.60 -24.29
N ALA A 183 -30.47 -2.47 -24.38
CA ALA A 183 -31.05 -1.11 -24.48
C ALA A 183 -31.26 -0.73 -25.98
#